data_18d29beab22c480f2a996eb9583ce10e
#
_entry.id   18d29beab22c480f2a996eb9583ce10e
#
_cell.length_a   1.000
_cell.length_b   1.000
_cell.length_c   1.000
_cell.angle_alpha   90.00
_cell.angle_beta   90.00
_cell.angle_gamma   90.00
#
_symmetry.space_group_name_H-M   'P 1'
#
loop_
_entity.id
_entity.type
_entity.pdbx_description
1 polymer ?
#
loop_
_entity_poly.entity_id
_entity_poly.type
_entity_poly.pdbx_seq_one_letter_code
_entity_poly.pdbx_strand_id
1 'polypeptide(L)'
;MQNYVDKAVEQFRTILEEQIARERKMEADTAYTDYKKLDKIIIGVCGGDGIGPIISAESERLLKFILKDEIKAGKVEIRTIEGLTIENRIAHNKAIPDDVLAEIKACNVILKAPTTTLKGGTLESANVAMRRELDLYANVRPVAVPEDNIDWTFFRENTEGEYVLGSRGVEIPDTLAFDFKVTTNEGTRRIARAAFEYAKNNGKTNVAIVTKANI
;
A
#
# COMPACT_ATOMS: atom_id res chain seq x y z
N MET A 1 34.39 -15.76 -6.42
CA MET A 1 34.06 -14.36 -6.73
C MET A 1 33.27 -14.26 -8.03
N GLN A 2 33.78 -14.76 -9.16
CA GLN A 2 33.06 -14.68 -10.46
C GLN A 2 31.61 -15.20 -10.40
N ASN A 3 31.35 -16.33 -9.76
CA ASN A 3 30.00 -16.90 -9.60
C ASN A 3 29.03 -15.96 -8.84
N TYR A 4 29.53 -15.15 -7.89
CA TYR A 4 28.66 -14.17 -7.20
C TYR A 4 28.33 -12.99 -8.11
N VAL A 5 29.28 -12.53 -8.91
CA VAL A 5 29.06 -11.45 -9.89
C VAL A 5 28.04 -11.89 -10.94
N ASP A 6 28.17 -13.09 -11.48
CA ASP A 6 27.24 -13.62 -12.49
C ASP A 6 25.82 -13.75 -11.93
N LYS A 7 25.67 -14.24 -10.71
CA LYS A 7 24.37 -14.30 -10.01
C LYS A 7 23.79 -12.90 -9.76
N ALA A 8 24.62 -11.94 -9.36
CA ALA A 8 24.21 -10.57 -9.13
C ALA A 8 23.69 -9.90 -10.40
N VAL A 9 24.38 -10.11 -11.51
CA VAL A 9 23.98 -9.59 -12.83
C VAL A 9 22.65 -10.21 -13.28
N GLU A 10 22.47 -11.52 -13.09
CA GLU A 10 21.24 -12.21 -13.46
C GLU A 10 20.04 -11.72 -12.60
N GLN A 11 20.26 -11.57 -11.30
CA GLN A 11 19.24 -11.01 -10.40
C GLN A 11 18.87 -9.58 -10.82
N PHE A 12 19.85 -8.74 -11.14
CA PHE A 12 19.60 -7.38 -11.60
C PHE A 12 18.81 -7.35 -12.91
N ARG A 13 19.14 -8.23 -13.86
CA ARG A 13 18.41 -8.41 -15.12
C ARG A 13 16.94 -8.72 -14.86
N THR A 14 16.67 -9.73 -14.03
CA THR A 14 15.33 -10.14 -13.65
C THR A 14 14.54 -8.97 -13.03
N ILE A 15 15.16 -8.25 -12.09
CA ILE A 15 14.55 -7.06 -11.47
C ILE A 15 14.21 -6.00 -12.51
N LEU A 16 15.12 -5.72 -13.45
CA LEU A 16 14.92 -4.72 -14.47
C LEU A 16 13.76 -5.09 -15.41
N GLU A 17 13.69 -6.34 -15.86
CA GLU A 17 12.62 -6.84 -16.71
C GLU A 17 11.24 -6.75 -16.02
N GLU A 18 11.17 -7.13 -14.74
CA GLU A 18 9.95 -7.00 -13.93
C GLU A 18 9.51 -5.54 -13.78
N GLN A 19 10.45 -4.60 -13.55
CA GLN A 19 10.10 -3.19 -13.41
C GLN A 19 9.64 -2.57 -14.74
N ILE A 20 10.21 -2.97 -15.86
CA ILE A 20 9.74 -2.58 -17.19
C ILE A 20 8.31 -3.11 -17.45
N ALA A 21 8.06 -4.38 -17.08
CA ALA A 21 6.72 -4.96 -17.21
C ALA A 21 5.70 -4.25 -16.30
N ARG A 22 6.12 -3.88 -15.07
CA ARG A 22 5.30 -3.10 -14.14
C ARG A 22 4.96 -1.72 -14.70
N GLU A 23 5.92 -1.00 -15.25
CA GLU A 23 5.73 0.31 -15.88
C GLU A 23 4.69 0.23 -17.00
N ARG A 24 4.83 -0.73 -17.90
CA ARG A 24 3.87 -0.96 -19.00
C ARG A 24 2.48 -1.28 -18.50
N LYS A 25 2.36 -2.05 -17.40
CA LYS A 25 1.07 -2.34 -16.79
C LYS A 25 0.42 -1.09 -16.22
N MET A 26 1.19 -0.23 -15.53
CA MET A 26 0.68 1.03 -14.99
C MET A 26 0.23 1.99 -16.10
N GLU A 27 0.99 2.06 -17.21
CA GLU A 27 0.63 2.87 -18.38
C GLU A 27 -0.67 2.39 -19.03
N ALA A 28 -0.89 1.08 -19.08
CA ALA A 28 -2.11 0.49 -19.63
C ALA A 28 -3.33 0.55 -18.70
N ASP A 29 -3.10 0.69 -17.38
CA ASP A 29 -4.17 0.71 -16.37
C ASP A 29 -4.75 2.13 -16.26
N THR A 30 -5.81 2.35 -17.00
CA THR A 30 -6.61 3.59 -16.94
C THR A 30 -7.90 3.42 -16.12
N ALA A 31 -8.07 2.29 -15.45
CA ALA A 31 -9.28 1.97 -14.72
C ALA A 31 -9.44 2.87 -13.49
N TYR A 32 -10.56 3.57 -13.43
CA TYR A 32 -10.98 4.36 -12.29
C TYR A 32 -12.29 3.81 -11.74
N THR A 33 -12.30 3.46 -10.46
CA THR A 33 -13.53 3.01 -9.81
C THR A 33 -14.32 4.22 -9.34
N ASP A 34 -15.44 4.50 -9.99
CA ASP A 34 -16.40 5.49 -9.51
C ASP A 34 -17.29 4.85 -8.43
N TYR A 35 -16.95 5.06 -7.17
CA TYR A 35 -17.68 4.50 -6.03
C TYR A 35 -19.16 4.92 -5.99
N LYS A 36 -19.53 6.04 -6.61
CA LYS A 36 -20.92 6.51 -6.68
C LYS A 36 -21.79 5.66 -7.63
N LYS A 37 -21.16 4.92 -8.54
CA LYS A 37 -21.82 4.06 -9.51
C LYS A 37 -21.88 2.59 -9.09
N LEU A 38 -21.27 2.24 -7.95
CA LEU A 38 -21.34 0.89 -7.43
C LEU A 38 -22.73 0.63 -6.82
N ASP A 39 -23.31 -0.49 -7.17
CA ASP A 39 -24.58 -0.94 -6.57
C ASP A 39 -24.38 -1.25 -5.07
N LYS A 40 -23.21 -1.73 -4.72
CA LYS A 40 -22.83 -2.10 -3.34
C LYS A 40 -21.36 -1.80 -3.09
N ILE A 41 -21.07 -1.26 -1.90
CA ILE A 41 -19.70 -1.06 -1.41
C ILE A 41 -19.43 -2.07 -0.30
N ILE A 42 -18.37 -2.86 -0.45
CA ILE A 42 -17.91 -3.82 0.55
C ILE A 42 -16.72 -3.23 1.30
N ILE A 43 -16.87 -3.05 2.62
CA ILE A 43 -15.82 -2.61 3.52
C ILE A 43 -15.27 -3.82 4.25
N GLY A 44 -14.04 -4.23 3.93
CA GLY A 44 -13.34 -5.29 4.65
C GLY A 44 -12.66 -4.76 5.90
N VAL A 45 -12.81 -5.44 7.03
CA VAL A 45 -12.17 -5.10 8.30
C VAL A 45 -11.16 -6.18 8.66
N CYS A 46 -9.88 -5.82 8.71
CA CYS A 46 -8.78 -6.71 9.14
C CYS A 46 -8.36 -6.34 10.55
N GLY A 47 -8.61 -7.23 11.52
CA GLY A 47 -8.31 -7.01 12.95
C GLY A 47 -6.81 -6.89 13.26
N GLY A 48 -5.95 -7.56 12.48
CA GLY A 48 -4.50 -7.55 12.68
C GLY A 48 -4.04 -8.20 13.97
N ASP A 49 -2.97 -7.63 14.56
CA ASP A 49 -2.27 -8.20 15.71
C ASP A 49 -2.29 -7.28 16.94
N GLY A 50 -1.98 -7.82 18.10
CA GLY A 50 -1.78 -7.09 19.34
C GLY A 50 -3.02 -6.30 19.78
N ILE A 51 -2.93 -4.96 19.83
CA ILE A 51 -4.06 -4.07 20.14
C ILE A 51 -5.08 -3.98 18.98
N GLY A 52 -4.71 -4.46 17.80
CA GLY A 52 -5.49 -4.33 16.57
C GLY A 52 -6.94 -4.80 16.69
N PRO A 53 -7.23 -6.04 17.17
CA PRO A 53 -8.59 -6.54 17.30
C PRO A 53 -9.48 -5.67 18.17
N ILE A 54 -8.95 -5.11 19.25
CA ILE A 54 -9.70 -4.25 20.19
C ILE A 54 -10.11 -2.94 19.52
N ILE A 55 -9.14 -2.24 18.90
CA ILE A 55 -9.41 -0.93 18.29
C ILE A 55 -10.24 -1.05 17.01
N SER A 56 -10.06 -2.14 16.23
CA SER A 56 -10.85 -2.37 15.03
C SER A 56 -12.30 -2.71 15.35
N ALA A 57 -12.57 -3.45 16.42
CA ALA A 57 -13.93 -3.75 16.87
C ALA A 57 -14.70 -2.45 17.20
N GLU A 58 -14.07 -1.50 17.90
CA GLU A 58 -14.70 -0.21 18.20
C GLU A 58 -14.88 0.65 16.94
N SER A 59 -13.92 0.63 16.03
CA SER A 59 -14.03 1.31 14.74
C SER A 59 -15.15 0.71 13.88
N GLU A 60 -15.28 -0.62 13.86
CA GLU A 60 -16.35 -1.32 13.16
C GLU A 60 -17.72 -0.99 13.76
N ARG A 61 -17.81 -0.94 15.09
CA ARG A 61 -19.04 -0.55 15.81
C ARG A 61 -19.48 0.87 15.41
N LEU A 62 -18.53 1.79 15.33
CA LEU A 62 -18.79 3.17 14.88
C LEU A 62 -19.23 3.21 13.41
N LEU A 63 -18.56 2.49 12.52
CA LEU A 63 -18.94 2.38 11.10
C LEU A 63 -20.35 1.82 10.94
N LYS A 64 -20.70 0.76 11.66
CA LYS A 64 -22.05 0.19 11.65
C LYS A 64 -23.12 1.18 12.13
N PHE A 65 -22.78 2.01 13.09
CA PHE A 65 -23.68 3.06 13.58
C PHE A 65 -23.88 4.18 12.54
N ILE A 66 -22.80 4.67 11.95
CA ILE A 66 -22.85 5.77 10.97
C ILE A 66 -23.53 5.31 9.68
N LEU A 67 -23.25 4.11 9.22
CA LEU A 67 -23.71 3.55 7.94
C LEU A 67 -24.95 2.65 8.07
N LYS A 68 -25.68 2.76 9.19
CA LYS A 68 -26.81 1.87 9.49
C LYS A 68 -27.88 1.84 8.40
N ASP A 69 -28.16 2.98 7.79
CA ASP A 69 -29.23 3.13 6.80
C ASP A 69 -28.78 2.54 5.44
N GLU A 70 -27.51 2.74 5.05
CA GLU A 70 -26.90 2.16 3.86
C GLU A 70 -26.75 0.64 3.98
N ILE A 71 -26.40 0.14 5.16
CA ILE A 71 -26.31 -1.31 5.44
C ILE A 71 -27.72 -1.91 5.36
N LYS A 72 -28.72 -1.29 5.96
CA LYS A 72 -30.12 -1.73 5.88
C LYS A 72 -30.65 -1.73 4.45
N ALA A 73 -30.25 -0.74 3.66
CA ALA A 73 -30.60 -0.65 2.24
C ALA A 73 -29.81 -1.61 1.33
N GLY A 74 -28.86 -2.40 1.88
CA GLY A 74 -28.01 -3.30 1.14
C GLY A 74 -26.93 -2.62 0.26
N LYS A 75 -26.75 -1.31 0.41
CA LYS A 75 -25.76 -0.53 -0.34
C LYS A 75 -24.35 -0.65 0.23
N VAL A 76 -24.23 -0.97 1.51
CA VAL A 76 -22.95 -1.17 2.20
C VAL A 76 -22.98 -2.53 2.90
N GLU A 77 -21.88 -3.27 2.78
CA GLU A 77 -21.59 -4.48 3.55
C GLU A 77 -20.30 -4.25 4.34
N ILE A 78 -20.32 -4.58 5.63
CA ILE A 78 -19.10 -4.64 6.44
C ILE A 78 -18.76 -6.11 6.61
N ARG A 79 -17.56 -6.49 6.14
CA ARG A 79 -17.07 -7.87 6.12
C ARG A 79 -15.82 -7.99 6.99
N THR A 80 -15.86 -8.81 8.03
CA THR A 80 -14.67 -9.17 8.79
C THR A 80 -13.80 -10.11 7.97
N ILE A 81 -12.52 -9.77 7.82
CA ILE A 81 -11.52 -10.59 7.12
C ILE A 81 -10.61 -11.18 8.19
N GLU A 82 -10.72 -12.48 8.36
CA GLU A 82 -9.90 -13.23 9.30
C GLU A 82 -8.53 -13.57 8.71
N GLY A 83 -7.58 -13.95 9.59
CA GLY A 83 -6.31 -14.54 9.16
C GLY A 83 -5.20 -13.59 8.77
N LEU A 84 -5.38 -12.26 8.81
CA LEU A 84 -4.25 -11.32 8.67
C LEU A 84 -3.53 -11.17 10.03
N THR A 85 -3.16 -12.28 10.64
CA THR A 85 -2.46 -12.35 11.92
C THR A 85 -1.04 -12.86 11.75
N ILE A 86 -0.15 -12.54 12.71
CA ILE A 86 1.25 -12.96 12.63
C ILE A 86 1.38 -14.49 12.66
N GLU A 87 0.54 -15.20 13.43
CA GLU A 87 0.56 -16.65 13.53
C GLU A 87 0.21 -17.30 12.19
N ASN A 88 -0.86 -16.85 11.53
CA ASN A 88 -1.29 -17.37 10.24
C ASN A 88 -0.27 -17.07 9.14
N ARG A 89 0.32 -15.87 9.15
CA ARG A 89 1.37 -15.46 8.22
C ARG A 89 2.64 -16.30 8.35
N ILE A 90 3.04 -16.63 9.58
CA ILE A 90 4.17 -17.54 9.86
C ILE A 90 3.85 -18.95 9.36
N ALA A 91 2.66 -19.48 9.67
CA ALA A 91 2.25 -20.83 9.27
C ALA A 91 2.27 -21.02 7.75
N HIS A 92 1.94 -19.99 6.97
CA HIS A 92 1.96 -20.01 5.52
C HIS A 92 3.29 -19.51 4.91
N ASN A 93 4.21 -19.00 5.72
CA ASN A 93 5.44 -18.32 5.28
C ASN A 93 5.15 -17.25 4.21
N LYS A 94 4.09 -16.47 4.38
CA LYS A 94 3.66 -15.41 3.47
C LYS A 94 3.37 -14.12 4.21
N ALA A 95 3.72 -13.00 3.60
CA ALA A 95 3.38 -11.68 4.13
C ALA A 95 1.86 -11.47 4.27
N ILE A 96 1.10 -12.03 3.33
CA ILE A 96 -0.37 -12.16 3.36
C ILE A 96 -0.68 -13.53 2.75
N PRO A 97 -1.38 -14.44 3.44
CA PRO A 97 -1.84 -15.71 2.87
C PRO A 97 -2.75 -15.48 1.66
N ASP A 98 -2.75 -16.38 0.69
CA ASP A 98 -3.41 -16.18 -0.60
C ASP A 98 -4.94 -16.06 -0.49
N ASP A 99 -5.54 -16.85 0.39
CA ASP A 99 -6.97 -16.80 0.71
C ASP A 99 -7.36 -15.45 1.32
N VAL A 100 -6.58 -14.97 2.29
CA VAL A 100 -6.77 -13.65 2.92
C VAL A 100 -6.59 -12.53 1.89
N LEU A 101 -5.60 -12.63 1.01
CA LEU A 101 -5.38 -11.65 -0.05
C LEU A 101 -6.56 -11.64 -1.04
N ALA A 102 -7.12 -12.80 -1.37
CA ALA A 102 -8.28 -12.90 -2.24
C ALA A 102 -9.52 -12.23 -1.63
N GLU A 103 -9.76 -12.43 -0.33
CA GLU A 103 -10.85 -11.75 0.39
C GLU A 103 -10.64 -10.22 0.44
N ILE A 104 -9.42 -9.77 0.71
CA ILE A 104 -9.07 -8.34 0.67
C ILE A 104 -9.36 -7.74 -0.71
N LYS A 105 -8.93 -8.42 -1.78
CA LYS A 105 -9.16 -7.97 -3.17
C LYS A 105 -10.64 -7.95 -3.58
N ALA A 106 -11.48 -8.73 -2.92
CA ALA A 106 -12.92 -8.74 -3.15
C ALA A 106 -13.65 -7.55 -2.48
N CYS A 107 -12.97 -6.77 -1.67
CA CYS A 107 -13.52 -5.59 -1.00
C CYS A 107 -13.19 -4.30 -1.77
N ASN A 108 -14.08 -3.31 -1.67
CA ASN A 108 -13.87 -1.99 -2.29
C ASN A 108 -13.03 -1.05 -1.40
N VAL A 109 -13.14 -1.23 -0.09
CA VAL A 109 -12.43 -0.44 0.94
C VAL A 109 -11.95 -1.38 2.02
N ILE A 110 -10.76 -1.13 2.56
CA ILE A 110 -10.19 -1.91 3.67
C ILE A 110 -9.91 -1.01 4.87
N LEU A 111 -10.50 -1.36 6.00
CA LEU A 111 -10.11 -0.88 7.32
C LEU A 111 -9.16 -1.89 7.93
N LYS A 112 -7.89 -1.52 8.07
CA LYS A 112 -6.85 -2.42 8.56
C LYS A 112 -6.26 -1.92 9.87
N ALA A 113 -6.30 -2.76 10.89
CA ALA A 113 -5.63 -2.54 12.15
C ALA A 113 -4.11 -2.85 12.08
N PRO A 114 -3.32 -2.53 13.11
CA PRO A 114 -1.88 -2.83 13.15
C PRO A 114 -1.57 -4.31 12.91
N THR A 115 -0.46 -4.58 12.23
CA THR A 115 0.10 -5.93 12.05
C THR A 115 1.53 -5.99 12.55
N THR A 116 1.90 -7.10 13.17
CA THR A 116 3.25 -7.33 13.68
C THR A 116 4.23 -7.58 12.54
N THR A 117 5.41 -6.98 12.63
CA THR A 117 6.56 -7.29 11.77
C THR A 117 7.66 -7.90 12.63
N LEU A 118 8.13 -9.09 12.26
CA LEU A 118 9.19 -9.79 13.01
C LEU A 118 10.53 -9.06 12.83
N LYS A 119 11.23 -8.83 13.94
CA LYS A 119 12.60 -8.32 13.91
C LYS A 119 13.56 -9.44 13.50
N GLY A 120 14.42 -9.18 12.52
CA GLY A 120 15.39 -10.16 12.04
C GLY A 120 14.79 -11.39 11.33
N GLY A 121 13.49 -11.37 11.04
CA GLY A 121 12.82 -12.46 10.33
C GLY A 121 12.88 -12.30 8.81
N THR A 122 12.67 -13.41 8.11
CA THR A 122 12.58 -13.45 6.64
C THR A 122 11.21 -13.04 6.11
N LEU A 123 10.22 -12.89 6.99
CA LEU A 123 8.85 -12.57 6.60
C LEU A 123 8.68 -11.06 6.36
N GLU A 124 8.30 -10.71 5.15
CA GLU A 124 8.03 -9.32 4.75
C GLU A 124 6.89 -8.70 5.60
N SER A 125 6.94 -7.37 5.76
CA SER A 125 5.86 -6.63 6.39
C SER A 125 4.54 -6.77 5.61
N ALA A 126 3.45 -7.14 6.29
CA ALA A 126 2.12 -7.19 5.68
C ALA A 126 1.68 -5.83 5.11
N ASN A 127 2.13 -4.71 5.71
CA ASN A 127 1.83 -3.38 5.19
C ASN A 127 2.49 -3.12 3.84
N VAL A 128 3.76 -3.51 3.70
CA VAL A 128 4.51 -3.33 2.44
C VAL A 128 3.92 -4.23 1.36
N ALA A 129 3.69 -5.50 1.69
CA ALA A 129 3.05 -6.44 0.77
C ALA A 129 1.68 -5.96 0.31
N MET A 130 0.82 -5.50 1.22
CA MET A 130 -0.53 -5.02 0.88
C MET A 130 -0.50 -3.82 -0.08
N ARG A 131 0.41 -2.88 0.13
CA ARG A 131 0.58 -1.72 -0.76
C ARG A 131 0.94 -2.14 -2.18
N ARG A 132 1.84 -3.11 -2.31
CA ARG A 132 2.26 -3.66 -3.59
C ARG A 132 1.16 -4.49 -4.24
N GLU A 133 0.54 -5.41 -3.51
CA GLU A 133 -0.47 -6.34 -4.03
C GLU A 133 -1.78 -5.65 -4.46
N LEU A 134 -2.12 -4.53 -3.83
CA LEU A 134 -3.30 -3.74 -4.14
C LEU A 134 -2.97 -2.46 -4.92
N ASP A 135 -1.70 -2.25 -5.27
CA ASP A 135 -1.19 -1.04 -5.93
C ASP A 135 -1.65 0.27 -5.24
N LEU A 136 -1.55 0.31 -3.91
CA LEU A 136 -1.92 1.48 -3.11
C LEU A 136 -0.82 2.55 -3.19
N TYR A 137 -0.71 3.21 -4.34
CA TYR A 137 0.39 4.10 -4.65
C TYR A 137 0.39 5.42 -3.87
N ALA A 138 -0.78 5.97 -3.56
CA ALA A 138 -0.91 7.25 -2.88
C ALA A 138 -1.19 7.06 -1.37
N ASN A 139 -0.22 7.42 -0.53
CA ASN A 139 -0.43 7.56 0.89
C ASN A 139 -0.89 8.99 1.17
N VAL A 140 -2.20 9.17 1.38
CA VAL A 140 -2.83 10.48 1.57
C VAL A 140 -2.96 10.79 3.05
N ARG A 141 -2.34 11.87 3.52
CA ARG A 141 -2.31 12.27 4.92
C ARG A 141 -2.74 13.73 5.08
N PRO A 142 -3.99 13.98 5.47
CA PRO A 142 -4.42 15.32 5.83
C PRO A 142 -3.88 15.69 7.22
N VAL A 143 -3.48 16.96 7.38
CA VAL A 143 -3.05 17.55 8.64
C VAL A 143 -3.71 18.92 8.76
N ALA A 144 -4.50 19.12 9.80
CA ALA A 144 -5.14 20.39 10.09
C ALA A 144 -4.82 20.82 11.52
N VAL A 145 -4.27 22.03 11.67
CA VAL A 145 -4.03 22.70 12.94
C VAL A 145 -4.56 24.14 12.79
N PRO A 146 -5.85 24.37 13.06
CA PRO A 146 -6.50 25.65 12.77
C PRO A 146 -5.86 26.84 13.49
N GLU A 147 -5.38 26.65 14.71
CA GLU A 147 -4.71 27.68 15.52
C GLU A 147 -3.40 28.17 14.91
N ASP A 148 -2.72 27.33 14.11
CA ASP A 148 -1.48 27.66 13.42
C ASP A 148 -1.72 27.95 11.93
N ASN A 149 -2.97 28.00 11.49
CA ASN A 149 -3.36 28.18 10.10
C ASN A 149 -2.79 27.11 9.17
N ILE A 150 -2.63 25.88 9.69
CA ILE A 150 -2.15 24.72 8.95
C ILE A 150 -3.34 23.92 8.44
N ASP A 151 -3.38 23.73 7.13
CA ASP A 151 -4.33 22.84 6.43
C ASP A 151 -3.63 22.24 5.21
N TRP A 152 -2.86 21.18 5.46
CA TRP A 152 -2.05 20.49 4.47
C TRP A 152 -2.57 19.09 4.19
N THR A 153 -2.33 18.61 2.98
CA THR A 153 -2.53 17.20 2.64
C THR A 153 -1.29 16.68 1.92
N PHE A 154 -0.65 15.68 2.52
CA PHE A 154 0.51 15.03 1.94
C PHE A 154 0.06 13.90 0.99
N PHE A 155 0.58 13.90 -0.20
CA PHE A 155 0.50 12.79 -1.15
C PHE A 155 1.89 12.15 -1.25
N ARG A 156 2.09 11.06 -0.52
CA ARG A 156 3.34 10.32 -0.54
C ARG A 156 3.23 9.14 -1.47
N GLU A 157 4.14 9.06 -2.45
CA GLU A 157 4.29 7.85 -3.24
C GLU A 157 4.68 6.68 -2.31
N ASN A 158 4.08 5.53 -2.48
CA ASN A 158 4.06 4.47 -1.48
C ASN A 158 4.45 3.09 -2.05
N THR A 159 4.62 2.97 -3.36
CA THR A 159 4.90 1.72 -4.08
C THR A 159 6.22 1.76 -4.85
N GLU A 160 6.96 2.85 -4.78
CA GLU A 160 8.27 3.05 -5.42
C GLU A 160 9.38 3.36 -4.41
N GLY A 161 10.53 3.77 -4.86
CA GLY A 161 11.70 4.02 -4.05
C GLY A 161 12.32 2.71 -3.56
N GLU A 162 12.64 2.66 -2.28
CA GLU A 162 13.20 1.48 -1.62
C GLU A 162 12.15 0.39 -1.36
N TYR A 163 10.85 0.69 -1.46
CA TYR A 163 9.77 -0.22 -1.05
C TYR A 163 9.36 -1.23 -2.11
N VAL A 164 9.58 -0.95 -3.41
CA VAL A 164 9.08 -1.81 -4.50
C VAL A 164 9.76 -3.18 -4.52
N LEU A 165 11.04 -3.23 -4.18
CA LEU A 165 11.83 -4.45 -4.21
C LEU A 165 11.91 -5.15 -2.86
N GLY A 166 11.61 -4.48 -1.76
CA GLY A 166 11.72 -5.05 -0.42
C GLY A 166 13.16 -5.47 -0.13
N SER A 167 13.37 -6.74 0.22
CA SER A 167 14.70 -7.32 0.53
C SER A 167 15.40 -7.94 -0.70
N ARG A 168 15.06 -7.52 -1.91
CA ARG A 168 15.59 -8.08 -3.16
C ARG A 168 16.88 -7.42 -3.64
N GLY A 169 17.68 -6.87 -2.73
CA GLY A 169 19.03 -6.39 -3.01
C GLY A 169 19.97 -7.51 -3.48
N VAL A 170 21.17 -7.13 -3.84
CA VAL A 170 22.25 -8.04 -4.22
C VAL A 170 23.32 -8.02 -3.17
N GLU A 171 23.69 -9.20 -2.66
CA GLU A 171 24.72 -9.33 -1.63
C GLU A 171 25.86 -10.22 -2.13
N ILE A 172 27.11 -9.76 -1.95
CA ILE A 172 28.31 -10.57 -2.03
C ILE A 172 28.79 -10.75 -0.59
N PRO A 173 28.66 -11.95 -0.01
CA PRO A 173 28.96 -12.21 1.38
C PRO A 173 30.33 -11.66 1.80
N ASP A 174 30.40 -11.08 2.98
CA ASP A 174 31.60 -10.50 3.59
C ASP A 174 32.32 -9.42 2.77
N THR A 175 31.67 -8.93 1.68
CA THR A 175 32.28 -7.96 0.76
C THR A 175 31.44 -6.70 0.60
N LEU A 176 30.23 -6.81 0.07
CA LEU A 176 29.35 -5.66 -0.19
C LEU A 176 27.90 -6.08 -0.41
N ALA A 177 26.99 -5.13 -0.26
CA ALA A 177 25.60 -5.26 -0.66
C ALA A 177 25.18 -4.06 -1.50
N PHE A 178 24.31 -4.31 -2.49
CA PHE A 178 23.60 -3.27 -3.24
C PHE A 178 22.13 -3.33 -2.91
N ASP A 179 21.55 -2.17 -2.65
CA ASP A 179 20.10 -2.00 -2.60
C ASP A 179 19.65 -1.07 -3.74
N PHE A 180 18.41 -1.23 -4.19
CA PHE A 180 17.93 -0.53 -5.35
C PHE A 180 16.79 0.40 -5.00
N LYS A 181 16.88 1.62 -5.52
CA LYS A 181 15.80 2.58 -5.53
C LYS A 181 15.21 2.66 -6.93
N VAL A 182 13.93 2.34 -7.06
CA VAL A 182 13.22 2.36 -8.34
C VAL A 182 12.32 3.59 -8.41
N THR A 183 12.39 4.30 -9.53
CA THR A 183 11.48 5.41 -9.86
C THR A 183 11.07 5.25 -11.30
N THR A 184 9.76 5.22 -11.54
CA THR A 184 9.20 5.10 -12.89
C THR A 184 8.49 6.38 -13.32
N ASN A 185 8.31 6.57 -14.62
CA ASN A 185 7.60 7.72 -15.15
C ASN A 185 6.12 7.70 -14.76
N GLU A 186 5.46 6.54 -14.91
CA GLU A 186 4.04 6.42 -14.54
C GLU A 186 3.82 6.52 -13.03
N GLY A 187 4.69 5.94 -12.21
CA GLY A 187 4.63 6.10 -10.75
C GLY A 187 4.72 7.56 -10.33
N THR A 188 5.66 8.31 -10.92
CA THR A 188 5.80 9.75 -10.67
C THR A 188 4.61 10.55 -11.20
N ARG A 189 4.13 10.23 -12.43
CA ARG A 189 3.01 10.94 -13.06
C ARG A 189 1.72 10.76 -12.27
N ARG A 190 1.38 9.54 -11.84
CA ARG A 190 0.14 9.27 -11.13
C ARG A 190 0.07 9.92 -9.75
N ILE A 191 1.16 9.94 -8.98
CA ILE A 191 1.15 10.61 -7.66
C ILE A 191 1.07 12.13 -7.82
N ALA A 192 1.79 12.71 -8.79
CA ALA A 192 1.70 14.13 -9.09
C ALA A 192 0.27 14.51 -9.52
N ARG A 193 -0.33 13.77 -10.46
CA ARG A 193 -1.72 13.98 -10.89
C ARG A 193 -2.69 13.95 -9.71
N ALA A 194 -2.60 12.92 -8.86
CA ALA A 194 -3.49 12.80 -7.70
C ALA A 194 -3.40 14.02 -6.77
N ALA A 195 -2.19 14.53 -6.51
CA ALA A 195 -1.98 15.70 -5.68
C ALA A 195 -2.56 16.98 -6.31
N PHE A 196 -2.32 17.21 -7.61
CA PHE A 196 -2.85 18.38 -8.32
C PHE A 196 -4.37 18.34 -8.46
N GLU A 197 -4.95 17.19 -8.76
CA GLU A 197 -6.41 17.02 -8.84
C GLU A 197 -7.07 17.25 -7.47
N TYR A 198 -6.47 16.71 -6.41
CA TYR A 198 -6.94 16.98 -5.06
C TYR A 198 -6.88 18.47 -4.73
N ALA A 199 -5.77 19.13 -4.98
CA ALA A 199 -5.62 20.57 -4.73
C ALA A 199 -6.69 21.37 -5.46
N LYS A 200 -6.88 21.11 -6.76
CA LYS A 200 -7.93 21.76 -7.58
C LYS A 200 -9.32 21.54 -7.02
N ASN A 201 -9.68 20.32 -6.66
CA ASN A 201 -11.02 19.95 -6.20
C ASN A 201 -11.32 20.43 -4.77
N ASN A 202 -10.30 20.76 -3.99
CA ASN A 202 -10.44 21.21 -2.59
C ASN A 202 -10.03 22.67 -2.39
N GLY A 203 -9.95 23.47 -3.48
CA GLY A 203 -9.67 24.91 -3.39
C GLY A 203 -8.26 25.26 -2.86
N LYS A 204 -7.31 24.33 -2.93
CA LYS A 204 -5.92 24.59 -2.56
C LYS A 204 -5.22 25.36 -3.66
N THR A 205 -4.43 26.35 -3.29
CA THR A 205 -3.75 27.25 -4.24
C THR A 205 -2.28 26.88 -4.50
N ASN A 206 -1.70 26.07 -3.63
CA ASN A 206 -0.28 25.71 -3.70
C ASN A 206 -0.10 24.19 -3.68
N VAL A 207 0.82 23.69 -4.51
CA VAL A 207 1.34 22.33 -4.46
C VAL A 207 2.85 22.40 -4.38
N ALA A 208 3.43 21.86 -3.31
CA ALA A 208 4.87 21.76 -3.13
C ALA A 208 5.36 20.35 -3.45
N ILE A 209 6.43 20.25 -4.22
CA ILE A 209 7.10 18.97 -4.51
C ILE A 209 8.29 18.83 -3.58
N VAL A 210 8.27 17.79 -2.76
CA VAL A 210 9.37 17.47 -1.84
C VAL A 210 10.12 16.26 -2.39
N THR A 211 11.36 16.48 -2.76
CA THR A 211 12.24 15.45 -3.32
C THR A 211 13.67 15.70 -2.89
N LYS A 212 14.52 14.70 -3.05
CA LYS A 212 15.97 14.81 -2.87
C LYS A 212 16.67 14.90 -4.24
N ALA A 213 16.39 15.96 -4.97
CA ALA A 213 16.85 16.16 -6.34
C ALA A 213 18.35 16.44 -6.50
N ASN A 214 19.09 16.58 -5.40
CA ASN A 214 20.52 16.84 -5.40
C ASN A 214 21.39 15.56 -5.36
N ILE A 215 20.78 14.37 -5.50
CA ILE A 215 21.46 13.07 -5.57
C ILE A 215 21.03 12.37 -6.83
#